data_a8615baa55ea6480eaadafc47ce2984e
#
_entry.id   a8615baa55ea6480eaadafc47ce2984e
#
_cell.length_a   1.000
_cell.length_b   1.000
_cell.length_c   1.000
_cell.angle_alpha   90.00
_cell.angle_beta   90.00
_cell.angle_gamma   90.00
#
_symmetry.space_group_name_H-M   'P 1'
#
loop_
_entity.id
_entity.type
_entity.pdbx_description
1 polymer ?
#
loop_
_entity_poly.entity_id
_entity_poly.type
_entity_poly.pdbx_seq_one_letter_code
_entity_poly.pdbx_strand_id
1 'polypeptide(L)'
;ASAFKMPTFGASATKMPTFGAQGEFVDPEGIGKAPTAQPNAAAVKAKVLETFLAKSRPELLEYAVKFSLDYNTAHNKVALSENYTVASVAESPLNYQPHPKRFMYCSQVLGLHCYKKGIHYWEVELQKNNFCGVGVCYGSMPRQGPESRLGRNSASWCVEWFNTKISAWHNNVEKTLPSTKATRVGVLLNCDHGFVIFFAVSDKVHLMYKFKVDFTEALYPAFWVFSAGAMLSICSYK
;
A
#
# COMPACT_ATOMS: atom_id res chain seq x y z
N ALA A 1 15.17 11.61 -10.43
CA ALA A 1 14.55 10.99 -9.30
C ALA A 1 14.26 11.98 -8.22
N SER A 2 15.11 12.91 -8.01
CA SER A 2 14.83 13.84 -6.97
C SER A 2 13.62 14.66 -7.29
N ALA A 3 13.29 14.74 -8.52
CA ALA A 3 12.16 15.56 -8.85
C ALA A 3 10.89 15.03 -8.23
N PHE A 4 10.90 13.80 -7.80
CA PHE A 4 9.69 13.28 -7.23
C PHE A 4 9.61 13.56 -5.76
N LYS A 5 10.60 14.19 -5.16
CA LYS A 5 10.49 14.44 -3.79
C LYS A 5 9.77 15.69 -3.58
N MET A 6 8.71 15.66 -2.87
CA MET A 6 7.95 16.82 -2.57
C MET A 6 8.32 17.36 -1.23
N PRO A 7 8.11 18.58 -1.03
CA PRO A 7 8.36 19.15 0.27
C PRO A 7 7.41 18.47 1.17
N THR A 8 7.85 18.23 2.28
CA THR A 8 7.03 17.50 3.10
C THR A 8 6.10 18.22 3.87
N PHE A 9 5.53 19.20 3.49
CA PHE A 9 4.63 19.86 4.29
C PHE A 9 3.65 18.92 4.88
N GLY A 10 3.41 17.85 4.32
CA GLY A 10 2.42 17.01 4.92
C GLY A 10 2.86 16.45 6.24
N ALA A 11 4.12 16.41 6.42
CA ALA A 11 4.58 15.81 7.61
C ALA A 11 4.11 16.51 8.82
N SER A 12 3.97 17.75 8.73
CA SER A 12 3.62 18.41 9.93
C SER A 12 2.23 18.05 10.28
N ALA A 13 1.43 17.81 9.35
CA ALA A 13 0.09 17.55 9.67
C ALA A 13 0.02 16.28 10.41
N THR A 14 0.91 15.45 10.20
CA THR A 14 0.71 14.18 10.78
C THR A 14 0.93 14.20 12.21
N LYS A 15 1.45 15.20 12.71
CA LYS A 15 1.64 15.12 14.01
C LYS A 15 0.49 15.24 14.79
N MET A 16 -0.38 15.81 14.37
CA MET A 16 -1.44 16.05 15.11
C MET A 16 -2.10 14.99 15.64
N PRO A 17 -2.25 14.13 15.11
CA PRO A 17 -3.07 13.13 15.54
C PRO A 17 -2.74 12.68 16.83
N THR A 18 -1.73 12.89 17.16
CA THR A 18 -1.49 12.36 18.28
C THR A 18 -2.31 12.65 19.32
N PHE A 19 -2.86 13.39 19.31
CA PHE A 19 -3.54 13.77 20.34
C PHE A 19 -4.60 13.08 20.58
N GLY A 20 -5.05 12.68 19.83
CA GLY A 20 -6.19 12.05 20.12
C GLY A 20 -5.84 11.13 21.21
N ALA A 21 -4.74 10.78 21.19
CA ALA A 21 -4.43 9.83 22.08
C ALA A 21 -4.64 10.23 23.41
N GLN A 22 -4.35 11.29 23.69
CA GLN A 22 -4.49 11.64 24.87
C GLN A 22 -5.71 11.65 25.28
N GLY A 23 -6.44 11.64 24.59
CA GLY A 23 -7.65 11.76 24.99
C GLY A 23 -7.95 10.86 26.04
N GLU A 24 -7.46 9.98 26.01
CA GLU A 24 -7.90 9.14 26.90
C GLU A 24 -7.51 9.26 28.11
N PHE A 25 -7.02 9.86 28.38
CA PHE A 25 -6.61 10.05 29.53
C PHE A 25 -7.54 9.87 30.46
N VAL A 26 -7.66 9.55 31.07
CA VAL A 26 -8.43 9.26 31.95
C VAL A 26 -8.80 10.12 32.90
N ASP A 27 -9.88 10.19 33.29
CA ASP A 27 -10.29 11.02 34.21
C ASP A 27 -9.91 10.44 35.51
N PRO A 28 -9.38 11.10 36.19
CA PRO A 28 -8.95 10.75 37.48
C PRO A 28 -9.95 10.09 38.32
N GLU A 29 -11.11 10.56 38.21
CA GLU A 29 -12.02 9.96 38.99
C GLU A 29 -12.34 8.67 38.51
N GLY A 30 -12.25 8.44 37.39
CA GLY A 30 -12.61 7.19 36.86
C GLY A 30 -11.65 6.16 37.28
N ILE A 31 -10.55 6.56 37.67
CA ILE A 31 -9.66 5.70 38.10
C ILE A 31 -10.12 4.69 38.95
N GLY A 32 -10.71 5.01 39.88
CA GLY A 32 -11.08 4.06 40.76
C GLY A 32 -11.94 3.03 40.22
N LYS A 33 -12.67 3.35 39.32
CA LYS A 33 -13.59 2.45 38.96
C LYS A 33 -13.22 1.63 38.00
N ALA A 34 -12.84 1.70 37.45
CA ALA A 34 -12.64 0.92 36.56
C ALA A 34 -12.63 0.09 35.80
N PRO A 35 -12.37 -0.34 35.75
CA PRO A 35 -12.12 -1.37 35.15
C PRO A 35 -12.75 -1.81 34.12
N THR A 36 -13.42 -1.44 33.84
CA THR A 36 -14.12 -1.89 33.12
C THR A 36 -13.83 -2.11 32.00
N ALA A 37 -13.17 -1.96 31.73
CA ALA A 37 -13.14 -2.49 30.71
C ALA A 37 -13.32 -2.33 29.38
N GLN A 38 -13.66 -1.52 28.87
CA GLN A 38 -13.76 -1.38 27.51
C GLN A 38 -12.43 -0.96 26.98
N PRO A 39 -11.70 -1.70 26.24
CA PRO A 39 -10.45 -1.27 25.65
C PRO A 39 -10.76 -0.14 24.70
N ASN A 40 -9.92 0.83 24.60
CA ASN A 40 -10.15 1.93 23.68
C ASN A 40 -9.81 1.44 22.25
N ALA A 41 -10.21 2.21 21.25
CA ALA A 41 -10.03 1.82 19.87
C ALA A 41 -8.57 1.59 19.50
N ALA A 42 -7.68 2.39 20.02
CA ALA A 42 -6.26 2.24 19.72
C ALA A 42 -5.71 0.93 20.27
N ALA A 43 -6.15 0.53 21.46
CA ALA A 43 -5.69 -0.72 22.05
C ALA A 43 -6.24 -1.92 21.27
N VAL A 44 -7.47 -1.82 20.82
CA VAL A 44 -8.05 -2.90 20.03
C VAL A 44 -7.32 -3.02 18.69
N LYS A 45 -7.05 -1.89 18.04
CA LYS A 45 -6.33 -1.90 16.77
C LYS A 45 -4.95 -2.51 16.95
N ALA A 46 -4.23 -2.16 17.99
CA ALA A 46 -2.89 -2.68 18.23
C ALA A 46 -2.92 -4.19 18.42
N LYS A 47 -3.94 -4.69 19.12
CA LYS A 47 -4.02 -6.11 19.38
C LYS A 47 -4.37 -6.88 18.10
N VAL A 48 -5.27 -6.37 17.29
CA VAL A 48 -5.62 -7.02 16.05
C VAL A 48 -4.43 -7.00 15.11
N LEU A 49 -3.68 -5.89 15.08
CA LEU A 49 -2.49 -5.79 14.25
C LEU A 49 -1.48 -6.87 14.66
N GLU A 50 -1.24 -7.08 15.96
CA GLU A 50 -0.33 -8.11 16.39
C GLU A 50 -0.79 -9.48 15.94
N THR A 51 -2.09 -9.74 15.99
CA THR A 51 -2.66 -11.00 15.53
C THR A 51 -2.31 -11.26 14.07
N PHE A 52 -2.42 -10.24 13.22
CA PHE A 52 -2.13 -10.41 11.81
C PHE A 52 -0.63 -10.51 11.54
N LEU A 53 0.20 -9.85 12.35
CA LEU A 53 1.64 -9.96 12.19
C LEU A 53 2.13 -11.36 12.52
N ALA A 54 1.40 -12.11 13.32
CA ALA A 54 1.79 -13.46 13.71
C ALA A 54 1.21 -14.55 12.80
N LYS A 55 0.40 -14.19 11.80
CA LYS A 55 -0.22 -15.20 10.95
C LYS A 55 0.79 -15.83 9.99
N SER A 56 0.56 -17.10 9.72
CA SER A 56 1.33 -17.82 8.71
C SER A 56 0.79 -17.45 7.32
N ARG A 57 1.53 -17.80 6.28
CA ARG A 57 1.05 -17.57 4.92
C ARG A 57 -0.27 -18.27 4.65
N PRO A 58 -0.46 -19.57 5.01
CA PRO A 58 -1.78 -20.19 4.80
C PRO A 58 -2.92 -19.45 5.49
N GLU A 59 -2.67 -18.91 6.68
CA GLU A 59 -3.69 -18.15 7.38
C GLU A 59 -4.00 -16.84 6.67
N LEU A 60 -2.97 -16.16 6.13
CA LEU A 60 -3.20 -14.94 5.37
C LEU A 60 -3.97 -15.24 4.08
N LEU A 61 -3.71 -16.38 3.46
CA LEU A 61 -4.40 -16.74 2.23
C LEU A 61 -5.90 -16.97 2.42
N GLU A 62 -6.36 -17.11 3.65
CA GLU A 62 -7.79 -17.20 3.91
C GLU A 62 -8.49 -15.89 3.56
N TYR A 63 -7.75 -14.79 3.49
CA TYR A 63 -8.30 -13.49 3.13
C TYR A 63 -7.98 -13.12 1.68
N ALA A 64 -7.47 -14.07 0.90
CA ALA A 64 -7.01 -13.79 -0.45
C ALA A 64 -8.14 -13.31 -1.35
N VAL A 65 -7.85 -12.30 -2.15
CA VAL A 65 -8.78 -11.77 -3.13
C VAL A 65 -8.15 -11.91 -4.51
N LYS A 66 -9.01 -11.96 -5.54
CA LYS A 66 -8.56 -11.98 -6.91
C LYS A 66 -9.05 -10.70 -7.56
N PHE A 67 -8.19 -10.09 -8.35
CA PHE A 67 -8.58 -8.90 -9.09
C PHE A 67 -7.71 -8.77 -10.32
N SER A 68 -8.14 -7.97 -11.25
CA SER A 68 -7.34 -7.64 -12.42
C SER A 68 -6.99 -6.16 -12.37
N LEU A 69 -6.07 -5.76 -13.22
CA LEU A 69 -5.65 -4.37 -13.32
C LEU A 69 -6.64 -3.57 -14.16
N ASP A 70 -6.83 -2.31 -13.82
CA ASP A 70 -7.78 -1.44 -14.49
C ASP A 70 -7.08 -0.72 -15.63
N TYR A 71 -7.37 -1.14 -16.87
CA TYR A 71 -6.83 -0.52 -18.06
C TYR A 71 -7.06 1.00 -18.06
N ASN A 72 -8.19 1.45 -17.58
CA ASN A 72 -8.50 2.87 -17.64
C ASN A 72 -7.61 3.73 -16.74
N THR A 73 -6.90 3.12 -15.81
CA THR A 73 -5.98 3.86 -14.92
C THR A 73 -4.54 3.78 -15.37
N ALA A 74 -4.20 2.84 -16.27
CA ALA A 74 -2.81 2.59 -16.62
C ALA A 74 -2.17 3.74 -17.37
N HIS A 75 -0.99 4.17 -16.92
CA HIS A 75 -0.18 5.13 -17.66
C HIS A 75 0.20 4.51 -19.01
N ASN A 76 0.38 5.30 -20.03
CA ASN A 76 0.67 4.76 -21.36
C ASN A 76 2.03 4.07 -21.51
N LYS A 77 2.87 4.11 -20.47
CA LYS A 77 4.11 3.35 -20.44
C LYS A 77 3.94 2.04 -19.67
N VAL A 78 2.75 1.74 -19.18
CA VAL A 78 2.48 0.50 -18.47
C VAL A 78 1.69 -0.43 -19.39
N ALA A 79 2.32 -1.52 -19.79
CA ALA A 79 1.67 -2.53 -20.61
C ALA A 79 0.99 -3.56 -19.72
N LEU A 80 -0.22 -3.97 -20.08
CA LEU A 80 -0.99 -4.95 -19.33
C LEU A 80 -1.11 -6.22 -20.16
N SER A 81 -0.94 -7.37 -19.53
CA SER A 81 -0.97 -8.65 -20.21
C SER A 81 -1.52 -9.74 -19.30
N GLU A 82 -1.61 -10.95 -19.80
CA GLU A 82 -2.08 -12.12 -19.06
C GLU A 82 -3.43 -11.85 -18.41
N ASN A 83 -4.40 -11.44 -19.19
CA ASN A 83 -5.74 -11.14 -18.72
C ASN A 83 -5.73 -10.04 -17.68
N TYR A 84 -4.91 -9.02 -17.90
CA TYR A 84 -4.83 -7.85 -17.00
C TYR A 84 -4.35 -8.21 -15.58
N THR A 85 -3.47 -9.18 -15.48
CA THR A 85 -2.86 -9.53 -14.19
C THR A 85 -1.39 -9.19 -14.13
N VAL A 86 -0.79 -8.78 -15.26
CA VAL A 86 0.63 -8.45 -15.31
C VAL A 86 0.80 -7.02 -15.81
N ALA A 87 1.60 -6.23 -15.09
CA ALA A 87 1.97 -4.89 -15.49
C ALA A 87 3.46 -4.87 -15.79
N SER A 88 3.84 -4.35 -16.95
CA SER A 88 5.25 -4.25 -17.32
C SER A 88 5.52 -2.91 -17.97
N VAL A 89 6.80 -2.58 -18.16
CA VAL A 89 7.18 -1.32 -18.77
C VAL A 89 7.20 -1.46 -20.27
N ALA A 90 6.44 -0.63 -20.96
CA ALA A 90 6.40 -0.64 -22.43
C ALA A 90 7.65 0.06 -22.97
N GLU A 91 8.19 -0.46 -24.08
CA GLU A 91 9.38 0.14 -24.67
C GLU A 91 9.09 1.51 -25.25
N SER A 92 7.92 1.73 -25.76
CA SER A 92 7.50 3.04 -26.22
C SER A 92 6.06 3.26 -25.79
N PRO A 93 5.62 4.52 -25.67
CA PRO A 93 4.29 4.80 -25.17
C PRO A 93 3.20 4.10 -25.97
N LEU A 94 2.24 3.53 -25.26
CA LEU A 94 1.13 2.85 -25.87
C LEU A 94 0.00 3.86 -26.18
N ASN A 95 -0.87 3.48 -27.13
CA ASN A 95 -1.88 4.41 -27.58
C ASN A 95 -3.19 4.18 -26.80
N TYR A 96 -3.17 4.48 -25.52
CA TYR A 96 -4.34 4.29 -24.68
C TYR A 96 -5.35 5.42 -24.88
N GLN A 97 -6.64 5.09 -24.76
CA GLN A 97 -7.68 6.07 -24.85
C GLN A 97 -7.61 7.04 -23.67
N PRO A 98 -7.85 8.32 -23.88
CA PRO A 98 -7.90 9.25 -22.75
C PRO A 98 -8.97 8.84 -21.76
N HIS A 99 -8.68 8.97 -20.49
CA HIS A 99 -9.62 8.67 -19.43
C HIS A 99 -9.32 9.50 -18.19
N PRO A 100 -10.34 10.02 -17.51
CA PRO A 100 -10.09 10.86 -16.33
C PRO A 100 -9.34 10.16 -15.22
N LYS A 101 -9.40 8.83 -15.15
CA LYS A 101 -8.72 8.08 -14.11
C LYS A 101 -7.32 7.65 -14.51
N ARG A 102 -6.88 7.92 -15.73
CA ARG A 102 -5.60 7.45 -16.22
C ARG A 102 -4.46 8.28 -15.63
N PHE A 103 -3.43 7.59 -15.14
CA PHE A 103 -2.22 8.27 -14.70
C PHE A 103 -1.52 8.88 -15.91
N MET A 104 -1.18 10.14 -15.80
CA MET A 104 -0.58 10.88 -16.91
C MET A 104 0.89 11.22 -16.68
N TYR A 105 1.40 11.05 -15.47
CA TYR A 105 2.78 11.36 -15.16
C TYR A 105 3.56 10.14 -14.70
N CYS A 106 3.12 9.43 -13.71
CA CYS A 106 3.85 8.29 -13.16
C CYS A 106 3.39 6.99 -13.82
N SER A 107 4.32 6.08 -14.06
CA SER A 107 4.03 4.80 -14.71
C SER A 107 3.34 3.87 -13.72
N GLN A 108 2.08 4.12 -13.47
CA GLN A 108 1.29 3.43 -12.46
C GLN A 108 0.00 2.86 -13.03
N VAL A 109 -0.57 1.91 -12.32
CA VAL A 109 -1.86 1.31 -12.64
C VAL A 109 -2.50 0.88 -11.34
N LEU A 110 -3.83 0.87 -11.28
CA LEU A 110 -4.59 0.43 -10.12
C LEU A 110 -5.28 -0.89 -10.39
N GLY A 111 -5.61 -1.60 -9.32
CA GLY A 111 -6.52 -2.73 -9.42
C GLY A 111 -7.91 -2.26 -9.77
N LEU A 112 -8.69 -3.13 -10.38
CA LEU A 112 -10.03 -2.78 -10.84
C LEU A 112 -11.01 -2.59 -9.68
N HIS A 113 -10.83 -3.32 -8.60
CA HIS A 113 -11.73 -3.26 -7.46
C HIS A 113 -11.11 -2.50 -6.28
N CYS A 114 -11.95 -1.84 -5.51
CA CYS A 114 -11.52 -1.17 -4.30
C CYS A 114 -12.18 -1.81 -3.09
N TYR A 115 -11.60 -1.57 -1.93
CA TYR A 115 -12.06 -2.18 -0.69
C TYR A 115 -12.28 -1.10 0.37
N LYS A 116 -13.46 -1.09 0.96
CA LYS A 116 -13.79 -0.15 2.02
C LYS A 116 -14.00 -0.85 3.35
N LYS A 117 -14.39 -2.09 3.33
CA LYS A 117 -14.66 -2.90 4.52
C LYS A 117 -13.96 -4.24 4.41
N GLY A 118 -13.77 -4.89 5.52
CA GLY A 118 -13.25 -6.25 5.54
C GLY A 118 -11.74 -6.31 5.54
N ILE A 119 -11.26 -7.52 5.35
CA ILE A 119 -9.84 -7.84 5.40
C ILE A 119 -9.50 -8.55 4.10
N HIS A 120 -8.45 -8.09 3.42
CA HIS A 120 -8.12 -8.56 2.08
C HIS A 120 -6.63 -8.79 1.97
N TYR A 121 -6.23 -9.83 1.26
CA TYR A 121 -4.83 -10.18 1.09
C TYR A 121 -4.56 -10.48 -0.38
N TRP A 122 -3.42 -10.03 -0.88
CA TRP A 122 -2.99 -10.40 -2.23
C TRP A 122 -1.48 -10.49 -2.27
N GLU A 123 -0.95 -11.18 -3.26
CA GLU A 123 0.49 -11.30 -3.45
C GLU A 123 0.87 -10.85 -4.86
N VAL A 124 2.03 -10.26 -4.96
CA VAL A 124 2.55 -9.70 -6.20
C VAL A 124 3.95 -10.26 -6.40
N GLU A 125 4.18 -10.85 -7.57
CA GLU A 125 5.51 -11.34 -7.92
C GLU A 125 6.25 -10.25 -8.66
N LEU A 126 7.50 -9.99 -8.29
CA LEU A 126 8.32 -8.93 -8.86
C LEU A 126 9.40 -9.56 -9.73
N GLN A 127 9.51 -9.09 -10.98
CA GLN A 127 10.55 -9.56 -11.87
C GLN A 127 11.36 -8.39 -12.35
N LYS A 128 12.66 -8.52 -12.32
CA LYS A 128 13.60 -7.47 -12.71
C LYS A 128 13.26 -6.16 -12.01
N ASN A 129 13.17 -6.24 -10.70
CA ASN A 129 12.52 -5.24 -9.91
C ASN A 129 13.47 -4.19 -9.40
N ASN A 130 14.19 -3.50 -10.25
CA ASN A 130 15.08 -2.45 -9.80
C ASN A 130 14.33 -1.18 -9.40
N PHE A 131 13.27 -0.86 -10.10
CA PHE A 131 12.48 0.33 -9.82
C PHE A 131 11.01 -0.03 -9.97
N CYS A 132 10.38 -0.34 -8.88
CA CYS A 132 8.97 -0.68 -8.87
C CYS A 132 8.39 -0.46 -7.47
N GLY A 133 7.09 -0.40 -7.37
CA GLY A 133 6.41 -0.20 -6.09
C GLY A 133 5.09 -0.93 -6.03
N VAL A 134 4.71 -1.33 -4.83
CA VAL A 134 3.47 -2.04 -4.56
C VAL A 134 2.81 -1.37 -3.37
N GLY A 135 1.55 -1.05 -3.47
CA GLY A 135 0.86 -0.41 -2.37
C GLY A 135 -0.64 -0.33 -2.50
N VAL A 136 -1.21 0.62 -1.80
CA VAL A 136 -2.65 0.91 -1.82
C VAL A 136 -2.84 2.41 -1.88
N CYS A 137 -3.94 2.84 -2.48
CA CYS A 137 -4.24 4.26 -2.53
C CYS A 137 -5.73 4.53 -2.55
N TYR A 138 -6.10 5.74 -2.16
CA TYR A 138 -7.46 6.21 -2.32
C TYR A 138 -7.74 6.51 -3.80
N GLY A 139 -8.98 6.37 -4.21
CA GLY A 139 -9.37 6.72 -5.57
C GLY A 139 -9.15 8.19 -5.88
N SER A 140 -9.13 9.05 -4.86
CA SER A 140 -8.90 10.47 -5.03
C SER A 140 -7.44 10.85 -5.25
N MET A 141 -6.52 9.89 -5.23
CA MET A 141 -5.11 10.20 -5.44
C MET A 141 -4.91 10.91 -6.78
N PRO A 142 -4.07 11.94 -6.85
CA PRO A 142 -3.83 12.65 -8.10
C PRO A 142 -3.36 11.73 -9.22
N ARG A 143 -3.74 12.05 -10.43
CA ARG A 143 -3.35 11.29 -11.63
C ARG A 143 -2.33 12.02 -12.46
N GLN A 144 -2.04 13.28 -12.13
CA GLN A 144 -1.13 14.12 -12.89
C GLN A 144 -0.08 14.72 -11.96
N GLY A 145 1.06 15.05 -12.51
CA GLY A 145 2.15 15.68 -11.76
C GLY A 145 2.96 14.70 -10.93
N PRO A 146 4.11 15.13 -10.43
CA PRO A 146 4.99 14.26 -9.66
C PRO A 146 4.38 13.82 -8.34
N GLU A 147 3.43 14.58 -7.81
CA GLU A 147 2.78 14.22 -6.56
C GLU A 147 1.83 13.03 -6.74
N SER A 148 1.56 12.60 -7.95
CA SER A 148 0.74 11.41 -8.18
C SER A 148 1.50 10.12 -7.91
N ARG A 149 2.80 10.18 -7.63
CA ARG A 149 3.58 8.98 -7.37
C ARG A 149 3.17 8.36 -6.03
N LEU A 150 3.05 7.04 -6.02
CA LEU A 150 2.70 6.32 -4.81
C LEU A 150 3.62 6.70 -3.67
N GLY A 151 3.05 6.97 -2.52
CA GLY A 151 3.80 7.33 -1.31
C GLY A 151 4.24 8.79 -1.24
N ARG A 152 4.10 9.55 -2.32
CA ARG A 152 4.51 10.96 -2.35
C ARG A 152 3.32 11.90 -2.14
N ASN A 153 2.27 11.42 -1.56
CA ASN A 153 1.07 12.17 -1.23
C ASN A 153 0.40 11.52 -0.02
N SER A 154 -0.61 12.15 0.54
CA SER A 154 -1.29 11.63 1.71
C SER A 154 -2.32 10.54 1.39
N ALA A 155 -2.54 10.26 0.12
CA ALA A 155 -3.57 9.32 -0.33
C ALA A 155 -3.01 7.94 -0.71
N SER A 156 -1.78 7.65 -0.39
CA SER A 156 -1.18 6.37 -0.78
C SER A 156 -0.11 5.90 0.21
N TRP A 157 0.07 4.58 0.25
CA TRP A 157 1.00 3.89 1.14
C TRP A 157 1.63 2.77 0.34
N CYS A 158 2.96 2.67 0.33
CA CYS A 158 3.61 1.64 -0.48
C CYS A 158 4.96 1.20 0.05
N VAL A 159 5.45 0.11 -0.48
CA VAL A 159 6.85 -0.27 -0.39
C VAL A 159 7.41 -0.15 -1.79
N GLU A 160 8.65 0.32 -1.90
CA GLU A 160 9.23 0.64 -3.18
C GLU A 160 10.63 0.11 -3.27
N TRP A 161 10.98 -0.45 -4.41
CA TRP A 161 12.35 -0.81 -4.74
C TRP A 161 12.90 0.28 -5.62
N PHE A 162 14.00 0.90 -5.20
CA PHE A 162 14.63 1.95 -5.99
C PHE A 162 16.10 1.57 -6.08
N ASN A 163 16.46 0.92 -7.16
CA ASN A 163 17.74 0.28 -7.37
C ASN A 163 17.91 -0.80 -6.29
N THR A 164 18.89 -0.71 -5.42
CA THR A 164 19.10 -1.71 -4.40
C THR A 164 18.42 -1.36 -3.07
N LYS A 165 17.79 -0.20 -3.00
CA LYS A 165 17.18 0.25 -1.75
C LYS A 165 15.71 -0.10 -1.72
N ILE A 166 15.23 -0.58 -0.58
CA ILE A 166 13.83 -0.84 -0.36
C ILE A 166 13.35 0.16 0.69
N SER A 167 12.24 0.82 0.44
CA SER A 167 11.70 1.82 1.36
C SER A 167 10.19 1.75 1.44
N ALA A 168 9.67 2.11 2.60
CA ALA A 168 8.24 2.33 2.78
C ALA A 168 8.00 3.83 2.62
N TRP A 169 6.94 4.20 1.93
CA TRP A 169 6.63 5.61 1.65
C TRP A 169 5.17 5.93 1.94
N HIS A 170 4.95 7.03 2.60
CA HIS A 170 3.62 7.62 2.78
C HIS A 170 3.78 9.12 3.02
N ASN A 171 2.93 9.92 2.40
CA ASN A 171 2.89 11.37 2.60
C ASN A 171 4.27 12.00 2.40
N ASN A 172 4.99 11.53 1.41
CA ASN A 172 6.33 12.01 1.03
C ASN A 172 7.39 11.75 2.11
N VAL A 173 7.14 10.84 3.02
CA VAL A 173 8.09 10.44 4.06
C VAL A 173 8.59 9.04 3.77
N GLU A 174 9.91 8.88 3.75
CA GLU A 174 10.55 7.62 3.43
C GLU A 174 11.11 6.94 4.67
N LYS A 175 10.94 5.64 4.74
CA LYS A 175 11.59 4.82 5.76
C LYS A 175 12.34 3.72 5.05
N THR A 176 13.67 3.73 5.12
CA THR A 176 14.47 2.68 4.50
C THR A 176 14.29 1.37 5.26
N LEU A 177 14.14 0.29 4.53
CA LEU A 177 13.90 -1.03 5.10
C LEU A 177 15.11 -1.94 4.85
N PRO A 178 15.26 -3.02 5.62
CA PRO A 178 16.29 -4.01 5.34
C PRO A 178 16.06 -4.64 3.98
N SER A 179 17.12 -5.06 3.32
CA SER A 179 16.98 -5.73 2.03
C SER A 179 16.42 -7.12 2.22
N THR A 180 15.83 -7.67 1.20
CA THR A 180 15.30 -9.02 1.20
C THR A 180 15.60 -9.67 -0.14
N LYS A 181 15.75 -11.00 -0.12
CA LYS A 181 15.92 -11.74 -1.36
C LYS A 181 14.58 -12.20 -1.92
N ALA A 182 13.50 -11.95 -1.20
CA ALA A 182 12.19 -12.36 -1.66
C ALA A 182 11.81 -11.57 -2.90
N THR A 183 11.19 -12.24 -3.86
CA THR A 183 10.70 -11.61 -5.08
C THR A 183 9.19 -11.48 -5.05
N ARG A 184 8.56 -11.87 -3.95
CA ARG A 184 7.10 -11.82 -3.82
C ARG A 184 6.74 -10.99 -2.59
N VAL A 185 5.76 -10.13 -2.76
CA VAL A 185 5.27 -9.25 -1.70
C VAL A 185 3.83 -9.60 -1.41
N GLY A 186 3.50 -9.76 -0.13
CA GLY A 186 2.12 -9.94 0.29
C GLY A 186 1.60 -8.63 0.87
N VAL A 187 0.38 -8.28 0.56
CA VAL A 187 -0.28 -7.09 1.09
C VAL A 187 -1.50 -7.50 1.88
N LEU A 188 -1.54 -7.20 3.17
CA LEU A 188 -2.69 -7.49 4.02
C LEU A 188 -3.34 -6.15 4.36
N LEU A 189 -4.53 -5.92 3.83
CA LEU A 189 -5.26 -4.69 4.06
C LEU A 189 -6.43 -4.98 5.00
N ASN A 190 -6.43 -4.37 6.18
CA ASN A 190 -7.52 -4.50 7.13
C ASN A 190 -8.27 -3.18 7.19
N CYS A 191 -9.38 -3.10 6.45
CA CYS A 191 -10.19 -1.90 6.40
C CYS A 191 -11.01 -1.72 7.67
N ASP A 192 -11.32 -2.81 8.35
CA ASP A 192 -12.17 -2.74 9.55
C ASP A 192 -11.42 -2.15 10.75
N HIS A 193 -10.14 -2.45 10.87
CA HIS A 193 -9.36 -1.97 12.01
C HIS A 193 -8.35 -0.90 11.61
N GLY A 194 -8.13 -0.68 10.33
CA GLY A 194 -7.29 0.45 9.87
C GLY A 194 -5.80 0.17 9.88
N PHE A 195 -5.34 -0.76 9.04
CA PHE A 195 -3.91 -0.91 8.81
C PHE A 195 -3.64 -1.67 7.51
N VAL A 196 -2.45 -1.50 6.99
CA VAL A 196 -1.96 -2.27 5.86
C VAL A 196 -0.59 -2.78 6.22
N ILE A 197 -0.35 -4.07 5.95
CA ILE A 197 0.93 -4.72 6.24
C ILE A 197 1.52 -5.24 4.94
N PHE A 198 2.81 -5.00 4.75
CA PHE A 198 3.54 -5.53 3.60
C PHE A 198 4.47 -6.63 4.12
N PHE A 199 4.38 -7.79 3.48
CA PHE A 199 5.19 -8.95 3.84
C PHE A 199 6.12 -9.33 2.69
N ALA A 200 7.33 -9.75 3.02
CA ALA A 200 8.20 -10.45 2.08
C ALA A 200 7.79 -11.92 2.14
N VAL A 201 7.43 -12.50 1.01
CA VAL A 201 6.89 -13.85 0.96
C VAL A 201 7.88 -14.81 0.28
N SER A 202 8.23 -15.85 0.99
CA SER A 202 9.01 -16.95 0.44
C SER A 202 8.36 -18.20 1.01
N ASP A 203 9.08 -19.10 1.63
CA ASP A 203 8.44 -20.25 2.29
C ASP A 203 7.61 -19.74 3.45
N LYS A 204 8.05 -18.69 4.08
CA LYS A 204 7.35 -18.04 5.17
C LYS A 204 7.14 -16.59 4.83
N VAL A 205 6.32 -15.90 5.62
CA VAL A 205 6.12 -14.48 5.46
C VAL A 205 6.91 -13.74 6.52
N HIS A 206 7.53 -12.64 6.12
CA HIS A 206 8.29 -11.81 7.04
C HIS A 206 7.80 -10.38 6.91
N LEU A 207 7.65 -9.68 8.02
CA LEU A 207 7.21 -8.30 7.98
C LEU A 207 8.21 -7.43 7.24
N MET A 208 7.72 -6.66 6.27
CA MET A 208 8.50 -5.59 5.65
C MET A 208 8.17 -4.27 6.33
N TYR A 209 6.91 -3.90 6.33
CA TYR A 209 6.47 -2.67 6.99
C TYR A 209 4.97 -2.71 7.24
N LYS A 210 4.51 -1.92 8.22
CA LYS A 210 3.10 -1.80 8.52
C LYS A 210 2.76 -0.34 8.69
N PHE A 211 1.58 0.05 8.19
CA PHE A 211 1.06 1.40 8.39
C PHE A 211 -0.27 1.27 9.15
N LYS A 212 -0.42 2.03 10.23
CA LYS A 212 -1.70 2.12 10.93
C LYS A 212 -2.36 3.39 10.45
N VAL A 213 -3.57 3.29 9.94
CA VAL A 213 -4.24 4.40 9.29
C VAL A 213 -5.73 4.34 9.57
N ASP A 214 -6.33 5.47 9.88
CA ASP A 214 -7.77 5.55 9.95
C ASP A 214 -8.23 5.92 8.54
N PHE A 215 -8.51 4.90 7.74
CA PHE A 215 -8.85 5.12 6.34
C PHE A 215 -10.17 5.86 6.19
N THR A 216 -10.21 6.82 5.27
CA THR A 216 -11.39 7.63 5.04
C THR A 216 -12.04 7.39 3.70
N GLU A 217 -11.43 6.59 2.83
CA GLU A 217 -11.97 6.27 1.52
C GLU A 217 -11.70 4.80 1.23
N ALA A 218 -12.35 4.26 0.22
CA ALA A 218 -12.05 2.93 -0.27
C ALA A 218 -10.63 2.89 -0.84
N LEU A 219 -9.99 1.74 -0.73
CA LEU A 219 -8.60 1.58 -1.13
C LEU A 219 -8.49 0.68 -2.35
N TYR A 220 -7.66 1.09 -3.31
CA TYR A 220 -7.34 0.33 -4.50
C TYR A 220 -5.94 -0.26 -4.36
N PRO A 221 -5.73 -1.49 -4.79
CA PRO A 221 -4.36 -1.96 -5.00
C PRO A 221 -3.68 -1.07 -6.03
N ALA A 222 -2.42 -0.75 -5.82
CA ALA A 222 -1.72 0.20 -6.67
C ALA A 222 -0.31 -0.29 -6.98
N PHE A 223 0.16 0.00 -8.20
CA PHE A 223 1.42 -0.53 -8.69
C PHE A 223 2.18 0.51 -9.48
N TRP A 224 3.50 0.52 -9.33
CA TRP A 224 4.40 1.38 -10.08
C TRP A 224 5.50 0.53 -10.71
N VAL A 225 5.72 0.67 -12.02
CA VAL A 225 6.81 -0.01 -12.73
C VAL A 225 7.55 1.04 -13.54
N PHE A 226 8.86 1.07 -13.43
CA PHE A 226 9.62 2.14 -14.06
C PHE A 226 10.82 1.66 -14.87
N SER A 227 11.61 0.72 -14.37
CA SER A 227 12.82 0.33 -15.07
C SER A 227 12.51 -0.61 -16.22
N ALA A 228 13.32 -0.52 -17.26
CA ALA A 228 13.17 -1.38 -18.43
C ALA A 228 13.21 -2.86 -18.00
N GLY A 229 12.23 -3.61 -18.43
CA GLY A 229 12.13 -5.02 -18.07
C GLY A 229 11.43 -5.29 -16.75
N ALA A 230 11.09 -4.25 -15.98
CA ALA A 230 10.37 -4.47 -14.73
C ALA A 230 8.97 -5.03 -15.01
N MET A 231 8.53 -5.96 -14.18
CA MET A 231 7.26 -6.60 -14.37
C MET A 231 6.68 -6.99 -13.02
N LEU A 232 5.43 -6.70 -12.80
CA LEU A 232 4.71 -7.09 -11.60
C LEU A 232 3.55 -7.99 -12.00
N SER A 233 3.42 -9.12 -11.33
CA SER A 233 2.35 -10.08 -11.62
C SER A 233 1.50 -10.29 -10.38
N ILE A 234 0.19 -10.13 -10.53
CA ILE A 234 -0.73 -10.43 -9.44
C ILE A 234 -0.84 -11.95 -9.39
N CYS A 235 -0.54 -12.54 -8.23
CA CYS A 235 -0.49 -13.98 -8.11
C CYS A 235 -1.88 -14.58 -7.97
N SER A 236 -2.05 -15.77 -8.50
CA SER A 236 -3.26 -16.53 -8.24
C SER A 236 -2.91 -17.63 -7.27
N TYR A 237 -3.87 -18.01 -6.46
CA TYR A 237 -3.66 -19.00 -5.43
C TYR A 237 -4.49 -20.22 -5.73
N LYS A 238 -3.88 -21.37 -5.76
CA LYS A 238 -4.64 -22.59 -5.96
C LYS A 238 -4.12 -23.67 -5.08
#